data_1e9a9d31c57d28b03a09da29fc08d0ad
#
_entry.id   1e9a9d31c57d28b03a09da29fc08d0ad
#
_cell.length_a   1.000
_cell.length_b   1.000
_cell.length_c   1.000
_cell.angle_alpha   90.00
_cell.angle_beta   90.00
_cell.angle_gamma   90.00
#
_symmetry.space_group_name_H-M   'P 1'
#
loop_
_entity.id
_entity.type
_entity.pdbx_description
1 polymer ?
#
loop_
_entity_poly.entity_id
_entity_poly.type
_entity_poly.pdbx_seq_one_letter_code
_entity_poly.pdbx_strand_id
1 'polypeptide(L)'
;ALYLYGRSFFLEDQPIDAAHREAVDYFLGQARRYWLDLANRQSQAHLAVALKRFGDRDTPQAIMRSIKERSVSDEELGMFWRELELSWWWYRAPIETQAMMIEAFDEVMNDAQAVEDCKVWLLKQKQTQDWKTTKATADAVYGLLLRGTDQLASDALVEVSLADTVIKPQAVEAGTGFYEQRFAGPEVKPAMGAITVKKTDPGVAWGSVHWQYLEDMTKVTPYEGTPLKLQKQLFTKVYTNKGPVLEPIAGPVKVGDELVTRIVVRVDRDMEYVH
;
A
#
# COMPACT_ATOMS: atom_id res chain seq x y z
N ALA A 1 -16.74 20.29 5.07
CA ALA A 1 -16.30 19.30 4.08
C ALA A 1 -17.26 18.13 3.99
N LEU A 2 -17.40 17.32 5.05
CA LEU A 2 -18.17 16.07 5.05
C LEU A 2 -19.64 16.25 4.68
N TYR A 3 -20.30 17.31 5.15
CA TYR A 3 -21.70 17.61 4.78
C TYR A 3 -21.84 17.83 3.26
N LEU A 4 -20.99 18.68 2.68
CA LEU A 4 -21.03 18.96 1.23
C LEU A 4 -20.77 17.68 0.42
N TYR A 5 -19.80 16.87 0.85
CA TYR A 5 -19.51 15.59 0.23
C TYR A 5 -20.72 14.65 0.29
N GLY A 6 -21.27 14.37 1.47
CA GLY A 6 -22.44 13.53 1.61
C GLY A 6 -23.65 14.07 0.83
N ARG A 7 -23.88 15.38 0.85
CA ARG A 7 -24.98 16.00 0.13
C ARG A 7 -24.82 15.90 -1.39
N SER A 8 -23.58 15.86 -1.88
CA SER A 8 -23.28 15.80 -3.32
C SER A 8 -23.76 14.53 -4.01
N PHE A 9 -24.00 13.44 -3.27
CA PHE A 9 -24.56 12.19 -3.83
C PHE A 9 -26.04 12.26 -4.21
N PHE A 10 -26.77 13.24 -3.68
CA PHE A 10 -28.22 13.32 -3.79
C PHE A 10 -28.69 14.55 -4.59
N LEU A 11 -27.81 15.17 -5.39
CA LEU A 11 -28.15 16.42 -6.09
C LEU A 11 -29.22 16.23 -7.18
N GLU A 12 -29.24 15.05 -7.81
CA GLU A 12 -30.23 14.71 -8.84
C GLU A 12 -31.57 14.32 -8.22
N ASP A 13 -31.54 13.39 -7.24
CA ASP A 13 -32.77 12.85 -6.62
C ASP A 13 -33.43 13.85 -5.68
N GLN A 14 -32.64 14.68 -5.03
CA GLN A 14 -33.08 15.68 -4.05
C GLN A 14 -32.35 17.00 -4.29
N PRO A 15 -32.73 17.83 -5.25
CA PRO A 15 -32.14 19.13 -5.50
C PRO A 15 -32.15 20.02 -4.24
N ILE A 16 -31.18 20.96 -4.18
CA ILE A 16 -31.15 21.95 -3.09
C ILE A 16 -32.37 22.87 -3.23
N ASP A 17 -33.24 22.87 -2.26
CA ASP A 17 -34.40 23.76 -2.23
C ASP A 17 -34.01 25.23 -2.03
N ALA A 18 -34.96 26.13 -2.31
CA ALA A 18 -34.71 27.58 -2.24
C ALA A 18 -34.38 28.06 -0.82
N ALA A 19 -34.92 27.40 0.21
CA ALA A 19 -34.73 27.80 1.60
C ALA A 19 -33.29 27.51 2.09
N HIS A 20 -32.64 26.49 1.52
CA HIS A 20 -31.29 26.10 1.91
C HIS A 20 -30.21 26.56 0.91
N ARG A 21 -30.58 27.12 -0.24
CA ARG A 21 -29.64 27.51 -1.31
C ARG A 21 -28.58 28.48 -0.82
N GLU A 22 -28.98 29.52 -0.12
CA GLU A 22 -28.05 30.55 0.38
C GLU A 22 -27.00 29.95 1.32
N ALA A 23 -27.41 29.08 2.22
CA ALA A 23 -26.47 28.41 3.15
C ALA A 23 -25.49 27.48 2.41
N VAL A 24 -25.98 26.72 1.42
CA VAL A 24 -25.11 25.83 0.63
C VAL A 24 -24.11 26.65 -0.19
N ASP A 25 -24.57 27.72 -0.86
CA ASP A 25 -23.71 28.60 -1.67
C ASP A 25 -22.65 29.30 -0.80
N TYR A 26 -23.00 29.71 0.42
CA TYR A 26 -22.04 30.23 1.38
C TYR A 26 -20.94 29.20 1.70
N PHE A 27 -21.31 27.97 2.04
CA PHE A 27 -20.30 26.94 2.38
C PHE A 27 -19.48 26.49 1.16
N LEU A 28 -20.05 26.48 -0.05
CA LEU A 28 -19.28 26.26 -1.27
C LEU A 28 -18.27 27.38 -1.51
N GLY A 29 -18.67 28.62 -1.25
CA GLY A 29 -17.78 29.79 -1.28
C GLY A 29 -16.63 29.68 -0.28
N GLN A 30 -16.93 29.30 0.96
CA GLN A 30 -15.90 29.04 1.98
C GLN A 30 -14.96 27.89 1.56
N ALA A 31 -15.50 26.80 1.01
CA ALA A 31 -14.71 25.68 0.51
C ALA A 31 -13.72 26.10 -0.58
N ARG A 32 -14.15 26.90 -1.57
CA ARG A 32 -13.26 27.44 -2.61
C ARG A 32 -12.16 28.32 -2.06
N ARG A 33 -12.44 29.09 -1.04
CA ARG A 33 -11.50 30.07 -0.50
C ARG A 33 -10.50 29.50 0.48
N TYR A 34 -10.92 28.55 1.32
CA TYR A 34 -10.17 28.12 2.51
C TYR A 34 -9.78 26.64 2.50
N TRP A 35 -9.90 25.93 1.36
CA TRP A 35 -9.53 24.52 1.31
C TRP A 35 -8.08 24.23 1.71
N LEU A 36 -7.17 25.19 1.42
CA LEU A 36 -5.75 25.04 1.71
C LEU A 36 -5.47 25.13 3.23
N ASP A 37 -6.31 25.86 3.97
CA ASP A 37 -6.17 26.03 5.42
C ASP A 37 -6.60 24.76 6.20
N LEU A 38 -7.22 23.81 5.51
CA LEU A 38 -7.56 22.52 6.12
C LEU A 38 -6.31 21.66 6.26
N ALA A 39 -5.93 21.42 7.52
CA ALA A 39 -4.80 20.55 7.86
C ALA A 39 -5.13 19.05 7.75
N ASN A 40 -6.22 18.67 7.07
CA ASN A 40 -6.70 17.30 6.95
C ASN A 40 -6.95 16.95 5.48
N ARG A 41 -6.16 15.99 4.97
CA ARG A 41 -6.21 15.59 3.55
C ARG A 41 -7.52 14.93 3.16
N GLN A 42 -8.10 14.11 4.02
CA GLN A 42 -9.39 13.50 3.76
C GLN A 42 -10.46 14.59 3.55
N SER A 43 -10.46 15.63 4.38
CA SER A 43 -11.36 16.76 4.23
C SER A 43 -11.12 17.56 2.94
N GLN A 44 -9.85 17.72 2.52
CA GLN A 44 -9.52 18.34 1.24
C GLN A 44 -10.05 17.51 0.07
N ALA A 45 -9.88 16.18 0.10
CA ALA A 45 -10.40 15.29 -0.93
C ALA A 45 -11.95 15.28 -0.96
N HIS A 46 -12.61 15.24 0.19
CA HIS A 46 -14.07 15.42 0.27
C HIS A 46 -14.53 16.72 -0.40
N LEU A 47 -13.80 17.83 -0.17
CA LEU A 47 -14.14 19.10 -0.84
C LEU A 47 -13.89 19.04 -2.35
N ALA A 48 -12.83 18.41 -2.80
CA ALA A 48 -12.54 18.29 -4.23
C ALA A 48 -13.69 17.56 -4.95
N VAL A 49 -14.10 16.39 -4.45
CA VAL A 49 -15.20 15.63 -5.02
C VAL A 49 -16.53 16.40 -4.92
N ALA A 50 -16.83 16.95 -3.75
CA ALA A 50 -18.06 17.74 -3.56
C ALA A 50 -18.14 18.93 -4.53
N LEU A 51 -17.09 19.76 -4.58
CA LEU A 51 -17.07 20.94 -5.45
C LEU A 51 -17.23 20.56 -6.92
N LYS A 52 -16.60 19.48 -7.39
CA LYS A 52 -16.80 18.97 -8.75
C LYS A 52 -18.27 18.61 -8.99
N ARG A 53 -18.90 17.86 -8.10
CA ARG A 53 -20.31 17.47 -8.22
C ARG A 53 -21.27 18.65 -8.14
N PHE A 54 -20.90 19.71 -7.42
CA PHE A 54 -21.62 21.00 -7.40
C PHE A 54 -21.30 21.89 -8.62
N GLY A 55 -20.54 21.41 -9.61
CA GLY A 55 -20.28 22.08 -10.88
C GLY A 55 -19.04 22.97 -10.92
N ASP A 56 -18.21 22.98 -9.88
CA ASP A 56 -16.90 23.66 -9.92
C ASP A 56 -15.90 22.84 -10.74
N ARG A 57 -15.09 23.50 -11.58
CA ARG A 57 -14.12 22.82 -12.45
C ARG A 57 -12.68 23.06 -12.01
N ASP A 58 -12.37 24.25 -11.53
CA ASP A 58 -10.99 24.69 -11.30
C ASP A 58 -10.49 24.36 -9.90
N THR A 59 -11.30 24.63 -8.88
CA THR A 59 -10.91 24.40 -7.48
C THR A 59 -10.65 22.92 -7.18
N PRO A 60 -11.49 21.95 -7.61
CA PRO A 60 -11.22 20.53 -7.43
C PRO A 60 -9.87 20.10 -8.01
N GLN A 61 -9.56 20.57 -9.21
CA GLN A 61 -8.28 20.27 -9.88
C GLN A 61 -7.08 20.85 -9.10
N ALA A 62 -7.22 22.07 -8.57
CA ALA A 62 -6.18 22.71 -7.77
C ALA A 62 -5.93 21.93 -6.46
N ILE A 63 -7.00 21.51 -5.79
CA ILE A 63 -6.92 20.69 -4.56
C ILE A 63 -6.18 19.39 -4.87
N MET A 64 -6.59 18.66 -5.90
CA MET A 64 -6.01 17.35 -6.20
C MET A 64 -4.56 17.44 -6.67
N ARG A 65 -4.19 18.48 -7.43
CA ARG A 65 -2.77 18.73 -7.77
C ARG A 65 -1.93 18.94 -6.51
N SER A 66 -2.39 19.80 -5.60
CA SER A 66 -1.70 20.03 -4.32
C SER A 66 -1.57 18.77 -3.47
N ILE A 67 -2.59 17.91 -3.47
CA ILE A 67 -2.54 16.61 -2.79
C ILE A 67 -1.50 15.70 -3.45
N LYS A 68 -1.51 15.60 -4.78
CA LYS A 68 -0.59 14.75 -5.55
C LYS A 68 0.87 15.19 -5.39
N GLU A 69 1.15 16.48 -5.44
CA GLU A 69 2.51 17.03 -5.27
C GLU A 69 3.15 16.67 -3.92
N ARG A 70 2.34 16.34 -2.91
CA ARG A 70 2.81 15.97 -1.56
C ARG A 70 2.79 14.47 -1.32
N SER A 71 2.43 13.68 -2.31
CA SER A 71 2.46 12.23 -2.20
C SER A 71 3.89 11.69 -2.32
N VAL A 72 4.08 10.48 -1.84
CA VAL A 72 5.25 9.65 -2.11
C VAL A 72 4.81 8.56 -3.06
N SER A 73 5.57 8.36 -4.14
CA SER A 73 5.38 7.22 -5.04
C SER A 73 6.57 6.28 -4.88
N ASP A 74 6.28 5.02 -4.69
CA ASP A 74 7.25 3.95 -4.48
C ASP A 74 6.83 2.76 -5.34
N GLU A 75 7.78 2.10 -6.01
CA GLU A 75 7.49 1.00 -6.93
C GLU A 75 6.87 -0.21 -6.21
N GLU A 76 7.25 -0.43 -4.96
CA GLU A 76 6.73 -1.56 -4.16
C GLU A 76 5.46 -1.19 -3.40
N LEU A 77 5.40 0.02 -2.83
CA LEU A 77 4.32 0.45 -1.92
C LEU A 77 3.20 1.23 -2.63
N GLY A 78 3.42 1.66 -3.87
CA GLY A 78 2.46 2.51 -4.56
C GLY A 78 2.51 3.97 -4.09
N MET A 79 1.37 4.66 -4.12
CA MET A 79 1.25 6.08 -3.75
C MET A 79 0.62 6.25 -2.37
N PHE A 80 1.25 7.06 -1.52
CA PHE A 80 0.80 7.33 -0.16
C PHE A 80 1.30 8.67 0.38
N TRP A 81 0.95 9.02 1.63
CA TRP A 81 1.35 10.25 2.32
C TRP A 81 1.95 9.93 3.68
N ARG A 82 3.23 10.26 3.87
CA ARG A 82 4.01 9.90 5.08
C ARG A 82 3.42 10.42 6.39
N GLU A 83 2.83 11.60 6.38
CA GLU A 83 2.20 12.16 7.58
C GLU A 83 0.97 11.37 8.09
N LEU A 84 0.41 10.50 7.25
CA LEU A 84 -0.68 9.61 7.63
C LEU A 84 -0.18 8.32 8.25
N GLU A 85 0.93 7.76 7.75
CA GLU A 85 1.51 6.51 8.24
C GLU A 85 1.99 6.62 9.70
N LEU A 86 2.64 7.75 10.04
CA LEU A 86 3.22 7.99 11.36
C LEU A 86 2.20 8.40 12.42
N SER A 87 0.92 8.38 12.10
CA SER A 87 -0.11 8.91 12.99
C SER A 87 -0.83 7.81 13.75
N TRP A 88 -0.63 7.78 15.07
CA TRP A 88 -1.45 7.02 16.01
C TRP A 88 -2.80 7.69 16.35
N TRP A 89 -3.01 8.93 15.87
CA TRP A 89 -4.25 9.66 16.11
C TRP A 89 -5.38 9.10 15.26
N TRP A 90 -6.43 8.60 15.90
CA TRP A 90 -7.61 7.99 15.25
C TRP A 90 -8.28 8.88 14.19
N TYR A 91 -8.24 10.21 14.36
CA TYR A 91 -8.85 11.15 13.42
C TYR A 91 -8.08 11.36 12.10
N ARG A 92 -6.88 10.86 12.00
CA ARG A 92 -6.11 10.90 10.75
C ARG A 92 -6.53 9.80 9.79
N ALA A 93 -7.13 8.71 10.31
CA ALA A 93 -7.78 7.67 9.54
C ALA A 93 -7.04 7.34 8.24
N PRO A 94 -5.84 6.74 8.29
CA PRO A 94 -4.99 6.58 7.10
C PRO A 94 -5.65 5.74 6.01
N ILE A 95 -6.34 4.67 6.37
CA ILE A 95 -7.02 3.78 5.42
C ILE A 95 -8.20 4.49 4.75
N GLU A 96 -9.04 5.15 5.54
CA GLU A 96 -10.19 5.92 5.04
C GLU A 96 -9.75 7.10 4.19
N THR A 97 -8.62 7.72 4.55
CA THR A 97 -8.03 8.79 3.76
C THR A 97 -7.54 8.27 2.42
N GLN A 98 -6.84 7.12 2.41
CA GLN A 98 -6.36 6.50 1.18
C GLN A 98 -7.51 6.10 0.25
N ALA A 99 -8.57 5.50 0.80
CA ALA A 99 -9.77 5.15 0.03
C ALA A 99 -10.41 6.41 -0.58
N MET A 100 -10.49 7.51 0.17
CA MET A 100 -11.00 8.78 -0.35
C MET A 100 -10.10 9.36 -1.45
N MET A 101 -8.78 9.15 -1.40
CA MET A 101 -7.88 9.56 -2.47
C MET A 101 -8.13 8.78 -3.75
N ILE A 102 -8.40 7.47 -3.67
CA ILE A 102 -8.77 6.65 -4.83
C ILE A 102 -10.00 7.26 -5.52
N GLU A 103 -11.07 7.55 -4.78
CA GLU A 103 -12.27 8.17 -5.32
C GLU A 103 -11.97 9.56 -5.94
N ALA A 104 -11.18 10.38 -5.26
CA ALA A 104 -10.91 11.73 -5.72
C ALA A 104 -9.99 11.77 -6.96
N PHE A 105 -8.99 10.90 -7.07
CA PHE A 105 -8.16 10.78 -8.27
C PHE A 105 -8.97 10.24 -9.46
N ASP A 106 -9.82 9.25 -9.23
CA ASP A 106 -10.70 8.70 -10.26
C ASP A 106 -11.67 9.78 -10.75
N GLU A 107 -12.47 10.32 -9.86
CA GLU A 107 -13.57 11.21 -10.25
C GLU A 107 -13.08 12.61 -10.66
N VAL A 108 -12.15 13.23 -9.94
CA VAL A 108 -11.75 14.62 -10.19
C VAL A 108 -10.73 14.72 -11.31
N MET A 109 -9.68 13.89 -11.27
CA MET A 109 -8.54 13.97 -12.20
C MET A 109 -8.62 13.01 -13.37
N ASN A 110 -9.42 11.95 -13.26
CA ASN A 110 -9.41 10.80 -14.19
C ASN A 110 -7.99 10.22 -14.33
N ASP A 111 -7.28 10.13 -13.20
CA ASP A 111 -5.87 9.72 -13.12
C ASP A 111 -5.78 8.25 -12.75
N ALA A 112 -5.92 7.39 -13.76
CA ALA A 112 -5.92 5.93 -13.56
C ALA A 112 -4.65 5.41 -12.89
N GLN A 113 -3.48 5.99 -13.19
CA GLN A 113 -2.22 5.57 -12.57
C GLN A 113 -2.21 5.88 -11.07
N ALA A 114 -2.60 7.09 -10.67
CA ALA A 114 -2.68 7.45 -9.26
C ALA A 114 -3.69 6.59 -8.49
N VAL A 115 -4.81 6.23 -9.14
CA VAL A 115 -5.81 5.30 -8.58
C VAL A 115 -5.20 3.94 -8.29
N GLU A 116 -4.52 3.34 -9.27
CA GLU A 116 -3.92 2.01 -9.10
C GLU A 116 -2.76 2.04 -8.07
N ASP A 117 -1.92 3.06 -8.08
CA ASP A 117 -0.85 3.22 -7.10
C ASP A 117 -1.40 3.38 -5.66
N CYS A 118 -2.50 4.10 -5.49
CA CYS A 118 -3.19 4.18 -4.20
C CYS A 118 -3.79 2.84 -3.76
N LYS A 119 -4.33 2.04 -4.69
CA LYS A 119 -4.83 0.69 -4.40
C LYS A 119 -3.71 -0.25 -3.98
N VAL A 120 -2.54 -0.18 -4.62
CA VAL A 120 -1.35 -0.97 -4.23
C VAL A 120 -1.02 -0.72 -2.76
N TRP A 121 -0.93 0.53 -2.33
CA TRP A 121 -0.66 0.85 -0.93
C TRP A 121 -1.72 0.25 0.02
N LEU A 122 -2.99 0.39 -0.33
CA LEU A 122 -4.10 -0.11 0.48
C LEU A 122 -4.05 -1.63 0.68
N LEU A 123 -3.71 -2.37 -0.38
CA LEU A 123 -3.53 -3.82 -0.35
C LEU A 123 -2.28 -4.23 0.45
N LYS A 124 -1.16 -3.50 0.31
CA LYS A 124 0.05 -3.73 1.10
C LYS A 124 -0.20 -3.53 2.60
N GLN A 125 -0.98 -2.52 2.98
CA GLN A 125 -1.38 -2.34 4.38
C GLN A 125 -2.16 -3.55 4.91
N LYS A 126 -3.05 -4.15 4.10
CA LYS A 126 -3.79 -5.34 4.50
C LYS A 126 -2.89 -6.57 4.67
N GLN A 127 -1.83 -6.69 3.87
CA GLN A 127 -0.86 -7.80 3.98
C GLN A 127 -0.02 -7.73 5.25
N THR A 128 0.31 -6.52 5.70
CA THR A 128 1.21 -6.27 6.84
C THR A 128 0.48 -5.92 8.12
N GLN A 129 -0.71 -5.38 8.04
CA GLN A 129 -1.52 -4.90 9.17
C GLN A 129 -3.00 -5.15 8.94
N ASP A 130 -3.78 -5.07 10.00
CA ASP A 130 -5.24 -5.01 9.88
C ASP A 130 -5.72 -3.62 9.50
N TRP A 131 -6.81 -3.55 8.73
CA TRP A 131 -7.58 -2.32 8.58
C TRP A 131 -8.39 -2.04 9.84
N LYS A 132 -7.75 -1.73 10.91
CA LYS A 132 -8.11 -1.63 12.34
C LYS A 132 -9.58 -1.38 12.73
N THR A 133 -10.43 -0.85 11.83
CA THR A 133 -11.84 -0.55 12.10
C THR A 133 -12.76 -1.06 11.01
N THR A 134 -14.03 -1.31 11.35
CA THR A 134 -15.05 -1.69 10.37
C THR A 134 -15.28 -0.60 9.33
N LYS A 135 -15.17 0.69 9.74
CA LYS A 135 -15.25 1.82 8.81
C LYS A 135 -14.09 1.80 7.81
N ALA A 136 -12.85 1.64 8.28
CA ALA A 136 -11.68 1.53 7.42
C ALA A 136 -11.82 0.39 6.41
N THR A 137 -12.32 -0.77 6.87
CA THR A 137 -12.57 -1.91 5.98
C THR A 137 -13.64 -1.59 4.93
N ALA A 138 -14.74 -0.96 5.31
CA ALA A 138 -15.78 -0.59 4.36
C ALA A 138 -15.29 0.42 3.32
N ASP A 139 -14.59 1.48 3.75
CA ASP A 139 -14.05 2.50 2.86
C ASP A 139 -12.98 1.90 1.92
N ALA A 140 -12.12 1.00 2.42
CA ALA A 140 -11.12 0.31 1.61
C ALA A 140 -11.76 -0.58 0.55
N VAL A 141 -12.75 -1.40 0.92
CA VAL A 141 -13.49 -2.26 -0.02
C VAL A 141 -14.20 -1.41 -1.07
N TYR A 142 -14.84 -0.30 -0.66
CA TYR A 142 -15.46 0.64 -1.58
C TYR A 142 -14.45 1.20 -2.61
N GLY A 143 -13.30 1.69 -2.14
CA GLY A 143 -12.26 2.24 -3.01
C GLY A 143 -11.67 1.19 -3.98
N LEU A 144 -11.44 -0.03 -3.49
CA LEU A 144 -10.87 -1.11 -4.29
C LEU A 144 -11.81 -1.60 -5.39
N LEU A 145 -13.09 -1.77 -5.09
CA LEU A 145 -14.05 -2.45 -5.98
C LEU A 145 -14.83 -1.50 -6.88
N LEU A 146 -15.16 -0.29 -6.40
CA LEU A 146 -16.07 0.63 -7.11
C LEU A 146 -15.36 1.77 -7.87
N ARG A 147 -14.04 1.81 -7.81
CA ARG A 147 -13.27 2.89 -8.45
C ARG A 147 -12.14 2.35 -9.32
N GLY A 148 -11.85 3.07 -10.41
CA GLY A 148 -10.83 2.68 -11.39
C GLY A 148 -11.21 1.41 -12.17
N THR A 149 -10.24 0.56 -12.44
CA THR A 149 -10.45 -0.69 -13.17
C THR A 149 -11.41 -1.61 -12.40
N ASP A 150 -12.44 -2.10 -13.08
CA ASP A 150 -13.35 -3.10 -12.52
C ASP A 150 -12.59 -4.42 -12.30
N GLN A 151 -12.28 -4.69 -11.03
CA GLN A 151 -11.53 -5.88 -10.64
C GLN A 151 -12.39 -7.15 -10.60
N LEU A 152 -13.71 -6.99 -10.65
CA LEU A 152 -14.68 -8.08 -10.66
C LEU A 152 -15.31 -8.31 -12.03
N ALA A 153 -14.82 -7.63 -13.07
CA ALA A 153 -15.37 -7.68 -14.44
C ALA A 153 -15.33 -9.08 -15.06
N SER A 154 -14.54 -10.00 -14.53
CA SER A 154 -14.40 -11.33 -15.08
C SER A 154 -14.04 -12.39 -14.04
N ASP A 155 -14.68 -13.55 -14.16
CA ASP A 155 -14.38 -14.77 -13.39
C ASP A 155 -13.32 -15.65 -14.06
N ALA A 156 -12.71 -15.22 -15.19
CA ALA A 156 -11.72 -16.00 -15.88
C ALA A 156 -10.43 -16.15 -15.06
N LEU A 157 -10.01 -17.38 -14.87
CA LEU A 157 -8.80 -17.70 -14.14
C LEU A 157 -7.56 -17.21 -14.92
N VAL A 158 -6.56 -16.78 -14.17
CA VAL A 158 -5.24 -16.52 -14.71
C VAL A 158 -4.58 -17.85 -15.07
N GLU A 159 -4.08 -17.95 -16.30
CA GLU A 159 -3.32 -19.10 -16.75
C GLU A 159 -1.87 -18.95 -16.28
N VAL A 160 -1.39 -19.93 -15.54
CA VAL A 160 0.00 -20.00 -15.07
C VAL A 160 0.66 -21.22 -15.69
N SER A 161 1.82 -21.03 -16.29
CA SER A 161 2.64 -22.11 -16.83
C SER A 161 4.02 -22.10 -16.18
N LEU A 162 4.51 -23.29 -15.86
CA LEU A 162 5.87 -23.53 -15.41
C LEU A 162 6.63 -24.26 -16.54
N ALA A 163 7.59 -23.59 -17.15
CA ALA A 163 8.13 -24.00 -18.45
C ALA A 163 6.98 -24.22 -19.45
N ASP A 164 6.88 -25.40 -20.04
CA ASP A 164 5.86 -25.75 -21.04
C ASP A 164 4.61 -26.41 -20.41
N THR A 165 4.51 -26.46 -19.08
CA THR A 165 3.41 -27.13 -18.38
C THR A 165 2.43 -26.12 -17.82
N VAL A 166 1.20 -26.10 -18.34
CA VAL A 166 0.10 -25.29 -17.81
C VAL A 166 -0.36 -25.89 -16.48
N ILE A 167 -0.45 -25.04 -15.46
CA ILE A 167 -0.95 -25.43 -14.15
C ILE A 167 -2.47 -25.49 -14.20
N LYS A 168 -3.01 -26.64 -13.81
CA LYS A 168 -4.46 -26.83 -13.64
C LYS A 168 -4.75 -26.91 -12.16
N PRO A 169 -5.31 -25.86 -11.54
CA PRO A 169 -5.57 -25.85 -10.12
C PRO A 169 -6.59 -26.93 -9.76
N GLN A 170 -6.33 -27.66 -8.67
CA GLN A 170 -7.24 -28.70 -8.16
C GLN A 170 -8.44 -28.09 -7.41
N ALA A 171 -8.26 -26.94 -6.81
CA ALA A 171 -9.29 -26.19 -6.11
C ALA A 171 -9.14 -24.71 -6.43
N VAL A 172 -10.28 -24.06 -6.65
CA VAL A 172 -10.38 -22.62 -6.88
C VAL A 172 -11.41 -22.08 -5.90
N GLU A 173 -11.06 -21.02 -5.20
CA GLU A 173 -12.00 -20.39 -4.27
C GLU A 173 -13.09 -19.65 -5.03
N ALA A 174 -14.34 -19.98 -4.70
CA ALA A 174 -15.50 -19.38 -5.35
C ALA A 174 -15.58 -17.87 -5.06
N GLY A 175 -15.82 -17.08 -6.08
CA GLY A 175 -15.99 -15.63 -5.99
C GLY A 175 -14.70 -14.81 -6.06
N THR A 176 -13.55 -15.37 -5.68
CA THR A 176 -12.25 -14.69 -5.76
C THR A 176 -11.39 -15.22 -6.90
N GLY A 177 -11.62 -16.45 -7.36
CA GLY A 177 -10.77 -17.13 -8.32
C GLY A 177 -9.38 -17.48 -7.77
N PHE A 178 -9.19 -17.34 -6.44
CA PHE A 178 -7.92 -17.65 -5.80
C PHE A 178 -7.61 -19.16 -5.88
N TYR A 179 -6.38 -19.49 -6.18
CA TYR A 179 -5.84 -20.85 -6.08
C TYR A 179 -4.38 -20.82 -5.67
N GLU A 180 -3.96 -21.90 -5.03
CA GLU A 180 -2.58 -22.16 -4.66
C GLU A 180 -2.16 -23.51 -5.20
N GLN A 181 -0.96 -23.57 -5.76
CA GLN A 181 -0.35 -24.84 -6.19
C GLN A 181 1.03 -24.98 -5.56
N ARG A 182 1.23 -26.11 -4.87
CA ARG A 182 2.53 -26.46 -4.24
C ARG A 182 3.15 -27.63 -4.95
N PHE A 183 4.47 -27.58 -5.06
CA PHE A 183 5.30 -28.66 -5.58
C PHE A 183 6.29 -29.09 -4.50
N ALA A 184 6.35 -30.38 -4.19
CA ALA A 184 7.32 -30.91 -3.26
C ALA A 184 8.74 -30.94 -3.88
N GLY A 185 9.78 -30.90 -3.05
CA GLY A 185 11.16 -30.82 -3.51
C GLY A 185 11.53 -31.78 -4.64
N PRO A 186 11.14 -33.09 -4.62
CA PRO A 186 11.42 -34.03 -5.72
C PRO A 186 10.73 -33.71 -7.06
N GLU A 187 9.64 -32.94 -7.02
CA GLU A 187 8.89 -32.52 -8.22
C GLU A 187 9.49 -31.28 -8.86
N VAL A 188 10.25 -30.50 -8.08
CA VAL A 188 10.82 -29.22 -8.54
C VAL A 188 11.99 -29.46 -9.47
N LYS A 189 11.91 -28.88 -10.68
CA LYS A 189 12.96 -28.96 -11.70
C LYS A 189 13.45 -27.56 -12.05
N PRO A 190 14.73 -27.39 -12.42
CA PRO A 190 15.26 -26.07 -12.82
C PRO A 190 14.46 -25.38 -13.91
N ALA A 191 13.87 -26.11 -14.85
CA ALA A 191 13.03 -25.56 -15.92
C ALA A 191 11.76 -24.86 -15.39
N MET A 192 11.27 -25.23 -14.20
CA MET A 192 10.09 -24.61 -13.59
C MET A 192 10.35 -23.16 -13.14
N GLY A 193 11.60 -22.70 -13.16
CA GLY A 193 11.94 -21.29 -12.97
C GLY A 193 11.49 -20.40 -14.13
N ALA A 194 11.18 -20.95 -15.30
CA ALA A 194 10.54 -20.23 -16.39
C ALA A 194 9.03 -20.17 -16.16
N ILE A 195 8.56 -19.08 -15.57
CA ILE A 195 7.17 -18.88 -15.15
C ILE A 195 6.50 -17.91 -16.12
N THR A 196 5.39 -18.35 -16.71
CA THR A 196 4.56 -17.51 -17.57
C THR A 196 3.20 -17.34 -16.93
N VAL A 197 2.78 -16.09 -16.76
CA VAL A 197 1.45 -15.73 -16.24
C VAL A 197 0.69 -15.00 -17.34
N LYS A 198 -0.47 -15.51 -17.70
CA LYS A 198 -1.29 -14.94 -18.75
C LYS A 198 -2.69 -14.65 -18.24
N LYS A 199 -3.10 -13.39 -18.29
CA LYS A 199 -4.49 -12.99 -18.12
C LYS A 199 -5.12 -12.79 -19.49
N THR A 200 -6.22 -13.49 -19.74
CA THR A 200 -6.85 -13.56 -21.07
C THR A 200 -7.95 -12.52 -21.27
N ASP A 201 -8.41 -11.92 -20.21
CA ASP A 201 -9.53 -10.97 -20.16
C ASP A 201 -9.12 -9.65 -19.46
N PRO A 202 -9.93 -8.59 -19.61
CA PRO A 202 -9.70 -7.34 -18.89
C PRO A 202 -9.74 -7.53 -17.36
N GLY A 203 -9.04 -6.66 -16.64
CA GLY A 203 -9.01 -6.65 -15.20
C GLY A 203 -7.60 -6.89 -14.64
N VAL A 204 -7.49 -6.94 -13.32
CA VAL A 204 -6.23 -7.11 -12.59
C VAL A 204 -6.20 -8.48 -11.91
N ALA A 205 -5.05 -9.10 -11.89
CA ALA A 205 -4.80 -10.30 -11.11
C ALA A 205 -3.50 -10.14 -10.33
N TRP A 206 -3.47 -10.72 -9.14
CA TRP A 206 -2.28 -10.75 -8.30
C TRP A 206 -1.86 -12.18 -8.05
N GLY A 207 -0.56 -12.36 -7.94
CA GLY A 207 -0.01 -13.63 -7.56
C GLY A 207 1.38 -13.48 -6.99
N SER A 208 1.83 -14.51 -6.29
CA SER A 208 3.20 -14.61 -5.78
C SER A 208 3.75 -16.00 -6.06
N VAL A 209 5.05 -16.05 -6.24
CA VAL A 209 5.79 -17.29 -6.37
C VAL A 209 6.80 -17.38 -5.24
N HIS A 210 6.71 -18.45 -4.48
CA HIS A 210 7.62 -18.71 -3.38
C HIS A 210 8.53 -19.88 -3.74
N TRP A 211 9.83 -19.63 -3.77
CA TRP A 211 10.85 -20.62 -3.98
C TRP A 211 11.58 -20.88 -2.67
N GLN A 212 11.37 -22.07 -2.10
CA GLN A 212 11.98 -22.46 -0.83
C GLN A 212 13.02 -23.54 -1.04
N TYR A 213 14.22 -23.31 -0.52
CA TYR A 213 15.32 -24.29 -0.59
C TYR A 213 16.21 -24.15 0.64
N LEU A 214 16.94 -25.23 0.92
CA LEU A 214 17.97 -25.22 1.95
C LEU A 214 19.31 -24.88 1.30
N GLU A 215 20.03 -23.96 1.91
CA GLU A 215 21.36 -23.58 1.48
C GLU A 215 22.33 -23.50 2.66
N ASP A 216 23.62 -23.71 2.37
CA ASP A 216 24.67 -23.50 3.33
C ASP A 216 24.68 -22.01 3.77
N MET A 217 24.65 -21.80 5.09
CA MET A 217 24.62 -20.44 5.67
C MET A 217 25.77 -19.53 5.19
N THR A 218 26.91 -20.13 4.78
CA THR A 218 28.04 -19.36 4.24
C THR A 218 27.82 -18.84 2.83
N LYS A 219 26.82 -19.38 2.11
CA LYS A 219 26.47 -19.03 0.72
C LYS A 219 25.28 -18.11 0.62
N VAL A 220 24.55 -17.89 1.73
CA VAL A 220 23.39 -17.00 1.75
C VAL A 220 23.82 -15.58 1.41
N THR A 221 23.33 -15.06 0.30
CA THR A 221 23.57 -13.68 -0.11
C THR A 221 22.56 -12.76 0.61
N PRO A 222 23.04 -11.67 1.25
CA PRO A 222 22.13 -10.70 1.85
C PRO A 222 21.16 -10.13 0.81
N TYR A 223 19.89 -10.07 1.14
CA TYR A 223 18.91 -9.42 0.29
C TYR A 223 18.88 -7.91 0.56
N GLU A 224 19.22 -7.12 -0.45
CA GLU A 224 19.33 -5.67 -0.34
C GLU A 224 18.09 -4.89 -0.78
N GLY A 225 17.12 -5.58 -1.38
CA GLY A 225 15.89 -4.98 -1.94
C GLY A 225 14.79 -4.67 -0.91
N THR A 226 15.08 -4.69 0.40
CA THR A 226 14.09 -4.42 1.44
C THR A 226 14.33 -3.04 2.09
N PRO A 227 13.27 -2.36 2.59
CA PRO A 227 13.43 -1.15 3.40
C PRO A 227 14.16 -1.40 4.72
N LEU A 228 14.26 -2.67 5.15
CA LEU A 228 14.99 -3.08 6.35
C LEU A 228 16.42 -3.42 5.97
N LYS A 229 17.38 -2.66 6.49
CA LYS A 229 18.80 -2.90 6.30
C LYS A 229 19.42 -3.40 7.60
N LEU A 230 20.08 -4.55 7.52
CA LEU A 230 20.76 -5.17 8.65
C LEU A 230 22.26 -5.19 8.40
N GLN A 231 23.00 -4.69 9.36
CA GLN A 231 24.47 -4.77 9.36
C GLN A 231 24.92 -5.50 10.60
N LYS A 232 25.66 -6.61 10.40
CA LYS A 232 26.22 -7.43 11.48
C LYS A 232 27.73 -7.25 11.50
N GLN A 233 28.27 -6.99 12.67
CA GLN A 233 29.71 -6.93 12.94
C GLN A 233 30.07 -7.79 14.15
N LEU A 234 31.18 -8.50 14.06
CA LEU A 234 31.69 -9.32 15.14
C LEU A 234 32.94 -8.67 15.73
N PHE A 235 33.01 -8.67 17.05
CA PHE A 235 34.12 -8.12 17.82
C PHE A 235 34.57 -9.15 18.85
N THR A 236 35.86 -9.08 19.17
CA THR A 236 36.43 -9.73 20.36
C THR A 236 36.42 -8.73 21.51
N LYS A 237 36.00 -9.12 22.68
CA LYS A 237 36.07 -8.29 23.88
C LYS A 237 37.41 -8.50 24.56
N VAL A 238 38.26 -7.45 24.55
CA VAL A 238 39.58 -7.46 25.14
C VAL A 238 39.58 -6.61 26.42
N TYR A 239 40.13 -7.15 27.49
CA TYR A 239 40.23 -6.43 28.76
C TYR A 239 41.54 -5.67 28.82
N THR A 240 41.50 -4.35 28.91
CA THR A 240 42.61 -3.45 29.05
C THR A 240 42.69 -2.82 30.44
N ASN A 241 43.79 -2.13 30.78
CA ASN A 241 43.92 -1.41 32.06
C ASN A 241 42.85 -0.29 32.22
N LYS A 242 42.19 0.10 31.14
CA LYS A 242 41.10 1.10 31.13
C LYS A 242 39.71 0.50 31.07
N GLY A 243 39.61 -0.82 31.15
CA GLY A 243 38.35 -1.56 31.05
C GLY A 243 38.20 -2.37 29.74
N PRO A 244 37.06 -2.98 29.51
CA PRO A 244 36.80 -3.78 28.32
C PRO A 244 36.71 -2.92 27.06
N VAL A 245 37.36 -3.37 25.97
CA VAL A 245 37.31 -2.74 24.65
C VAL A 245 36.87 -3.76 23.62
N LEU A 246 36.07 -3.34 22.65
CA LEU A 246 35.65 -4.17 21.53
C LEU A 246 36.57 -3.96 20.35
N GLU A 247 37.27 -5.00 19.94
CA GLU A 247 38.15 -5.00 18.77
C GLU A 247 37.50 -5.80 17.63
N PRO A 248 37.46 -5.28 16.38
CA PRO A 248 36.98 -6.03 15.24
C PRO A 248 37.78 -7.33 15.07
N ILE A 249 37.09 -8.43 14.76
CA ILE A 249 37.76 -9.71 14.53
C ILE A 249 38.59 -9.61 13.24
N ALA A 250 39.91 -9.70 13.35
CA ALA A 250 40.83 -9.63 12.22
C ALA A 250 41.44 -10.99 11.84
N GLY A 251 41.12 -12.06 12.57
CA GLY A 251 41.71 -13.39 12.37
C GLY A 251 40.91 -14.52 13.04
N PRO A 252 41.49 -15.71 13.13
CA PRO A 252 40.84 -16.86 13.75
C PRO A 252 40.66 -16.63 15.26
N VAL A 253 39.45 -16.89 15.75
CA VAL A 253 39.12 -16.85 17.19
C VAL A 253 39.55 -18.14 17.87
N LYS A 254 39.87 -18.07 19.16
CA LYS A 254 40.33 -19.20 19.99
C LYS A 254 39.25 -19.60 21.00
N VAL A 255 39.31 -20.80 21.46
CA VAL A 255 38.48 -21.25 22.57
C VAL A 255 38.80 -20.39 23.81
N GLY A 256 37.77 -19.77 24.38
CA GLY A 256 37.89 -18.86 25.52
C GLY A 256 37.79 -17.38 25.16
N ASP A 257 37.84 -17.04 23.88
CA ASP A 257 37.59 -15.65 23.44
C ASP A 257 36.14 -15.27 23.66
N GLU A 258 35.91 -14.09 24.22
CA GLU A 258 34.57 -13.52 24.40
C GLU A 258 34.20 -12.75 23.13
N LEU A 259 33.17 -13.20 22.44
CA LEU A 259 32.69 -12.59 21.19
C LEU A 259 31.48 -11.70 21.43
N VAL A 260 31.49 -10.52 20.84
CA VAL A 260 30.37 -9.58 20.86
C VAL A 260 29.86 -9.37 19.44
N THR A 261 28.58 -9.64 19.23
CA THR A 261 27.90 -9.34 17.98
C THR A 261 27.21 -7.99 18.08
N ARG A 262 27.60 -7.06 17.22
CA ARG A 262 26.91 -5.79 17.05
C ARG A 262 26.00 -5.89 15.83
N ILE A 263 24.70 -5.71 16.05
CA ILE A 263 23.70 -5.67 15.00
C ILE A 263 23.16 -4.23 14.92
N VAL A 264 23.25 -3.65 13.73
CA VAL A 264 22.63 -2.36 13.43
C VAL A 264 21.50 -2.61 12.46
N VAL A 265 20.28 -2.31 12.89
CA VAL A 265 19.09 -2.40 12.07
C VAL A 265 18.68 -0.96 11.70
N ARG A 266 18.46 -0.72 10.41
CA ARG A 266 17.95 0.54 9.90
C ARG A 266 16.70 0.28 9.12
N VAL A 267 15.67 1.07 9.38
CA VAL A 267 14.40 1.04 8.66
C VAL A 267 14.07 2.46 8.20
N ASP A 268 13.38 2.58 7.09
CA ASP A 268 12.94 3.87 6.54
C ASP A 268 11.54 4.25 7.00
N ARG A 269 10.84 3.30 7.67
CA ARG A 269 9.47 3.45 8.18
C ARG A 269 9.22 2.54 9.38
N ASP A 270 8.11 2.77 10.08
CA ASP A 270 7.63 1.83 11.10
C ASP A 270 7.22 0.51 10.44
N MET A 271 7.68 -0.60 11.01
CA MET A 271 7.43 -1.95 10.51
C MET A 271 6.89 -2.83 11.63
N GLU A 272 5.88 -3.63 11.31
CA GLU A 272 5.31 -4.66 12.19
C GLU A 272 5.59 -6.04 11.57
N TYR A 273 5.58 -7.09 12.40
CA TYR A 273 5.78 -8.49 11.99
C TYR A 273 7.09 -8.76 11.24
N VAL A 274 8.17 -8.10 11.66
CA VAL A 274 9.52 -8.37 11.14
C VAL A 274 10.07 -9.66 11.75
N HIS A 275 10.43 -10.62 10.90
CA HIS A 275 11.01 -11.92 11.27
C HIS A 275 12.43 -12.05 10.77
#